data_42f187c13ee8d8f5a5cc28d8e6e521b7
#
_entry.id   42f187c13ee8d8f5a5cc28d8e6e521b7
#
_cell.length_a   1.000
_cell.length_b   1.000
_cell.length_c   1.000
_cell.angle_alpha   90.00
_cell.angle_beta   90.00
_cell.angle_gamma   90.00
#
_symmetry.space_group_name_H-M   'P 1'
#
loop_
_entity.id
_entity.type
_entity.pdbx_description
1 polymer ?
#
loop_
_entity_poly.entity_id
_entity_poly.type
_entity_poly.pdbx_seq_one_letter_code
_entity_poly.pdbx_strand_id
1 'polypeptide(L)'
;RRQTTYTALDPQRQEIASVRVAEPDGTTTEFFMNGKEPPAEDAAKGEVRTMDCIDCHNRPTHIFELPKDAVDKAMNLGRIDSTLPFIRKVAVEALTESVGEKGDLDKIARRVESHFKENYPQVLEAKSGAVKTAIDEVQAIYKRNVFPEMDLKWGTYMNNISHIDTPGCFRCHDGNHTTLDGSKTISQDCTLCHSVLAMEETNPDVLANLGILPPSEQLSSQ
;
A
#
# COMPACT_ATOMS: atom_id res chain seq x y z
N ARG A 1 -29.44 12.84 4.82
CA ARG A 1 -28.38 11.92 4.36
C ARG A 1 -27.35 11.82 5.47
N ARG A 2 -26.90 10.62 5.81
CA ARG A 2 -25.79 10.39 6.74
C ARG A 2 -24.55 11.10 6.25
N GLN A 3 -23.86 11.82 7.12
CA GLN A 3 -22.61 12.49 6.82
C GLN A 3 -21.54 12.06 7.82
N THR A 4 -20.39 11.68 7.33
CA THR A 4 -19.23 11.33 8.15
C THR A 4 -18.15 12.38 7.94
N THR A 5 -17.62 12.90 9.04
CA THR A 5 -16.41 13.74 9.04
C THR A 5 -15.35 13.08 9.90
N TYR A 6 -14.10 13.37 9.64
CA TYR A 6 -12.98 12.89 10.45
C TYR A 6 -11.92 13.97 10.62
N THR A 7 -11.11 13.84 11.66
CA THR A 7 -9.97 14.71 11.94
C THR A 7 -8.69 13.90 11.74
N ALA A 8 -7.87 14.27 10.75
CA ALA A 8 -6.57 13.68 10.51
C ALA A 8 -5.47 14.52 11.16
N LEU A 9 -4.46 13.87 11.76
CA LEU A 9 -3.33 14.53 12.43
C LEU A 9 -2.11 14.70 11.52
N ASP A 10 -2.08 13.98 10.39
CA ASP A 10 -1.00 14.03 9.42
C ASP A 10 -1.48 14.40 8.01
N PRO A 11 -0.63 15.01 7.16
CA PRO A 11 -1.00 15.40 5.79
C PRO A 11 -1.37 14.22 4.88
N GLN A 12 -0.84 13.03 5.15
CA GLN A 12 -1.14 11.79 4.41
C GLN A 12 -2.43 11.13 4.88
N ARG A 13 -3.06 11.64 5.97
CA ARG A 13 -4.32 11.16 6.56
C ARG A 13 -4.26 9.70 6.98
N GLN A 14 -3.11 9.29 7.51
CA GLN A 14 -2.92 7.93 8.03
C GLN A 14 -3.27 7.84 9.52
N GLU A 15 -3.17 8.96 10.25
CA GLU A 15 -3.50 9.04 11.68
C GLU A 15 -4.83 9.78 11.86
N ILE A 16 -5.87 9.06 12.27
CA ILE A 16 -7.20 9.61 12.48
C ILE A 16 -7.45 9.76 13.99
N ALA A 17 -7.59 10.99 14.45
CA ALA A 17 -7.84 11.31 15.85
C ALA A 17 -9.30 11.11 16.27
N SER A 18 -10.23 11.44 15.37
CA SER A 18 -11.66 11.33 15.64
C SER A 18 -12.48 11.12 14.36
N VAL A 19 -13.64 10.49 14.53
CA VAL A 19 -14.65 10.30 13.49
C VAL A 19 -16.00 10.75 14.04
N ARG A 20 -16.69 11.62 13.29
CA ARG A 20 -18.02 12.11 13.64
C ARG A 20 -19.03 11.68 12.59
N VAL A 21 -20.10 11.03 13.04
CA VAL A 21 -21.21 10.58 12.19
C VAL A 21 -22.46 11.37 12.54
N ALA A 22 -22.97 12.14 11.58
CA ALA A 22 -24.25 12.85 11.70
C ALA A 22 -25.32 12.08 10.94
N GLU A 23 -26.39 11.71 11.64
CA GLU A 23 -27.55 11.00 11.08
C GLU A 23 -28.59 11.98 10.52
N PRO A 24 -29.46 11.51 9.60
CA PRO A 24 -30.50 12.36 8.99
C PRO A 24 -31.50 12.93 9.99
N ASP A 25 -31.67 12.30 11.15
CA ASP A 25 -32.55 12.76 12.23
C ASP A 25 -31.92 13.86 13.12
N GLY A 26 -30.68 14.28 12.80
CA GLY A 26 -29.94 15.29 13.53
C GLY A 26 -29.10 14.74 14.69
N THR A 27 -29.18 13.43 14.99
CA THR A 27 -28.32 12.83 16.00
C THR A 27 -26.88 12.78 15.52
N THR A 28 -25.94 12.92 16.45
CA THR A 28 -24.51 12.88 16.15
C THR A 28 -23.82 11.90 17.10
N THR A 29 -22.95 11.07 16.56
CA THR A 29 -22.08 10.21 17.36
C THR A 29 -20.63 10.55 17.01
N GLU A 30 -19.79 10.74 18.02
CA GLU A 30 -18.36 10.97 17.87
C GLU A 30 -17.57 9.83 18.47
N PHE A 31 -16.57 9.38 17.70
CA PHE A 31 -15.64 8.33 18.07
C PHE A 31 -14.24 8.93 18.13
N PHE A 32 -13.49 8.59 19.15
CA PHE A 32 -12.15 9.09 19.40
C PHE A 32 -11.16 7.94 19.48
N MET A 33 -9.95 8.14 19.00
CA MET A 33 -8.86 7.18 19.13
C MET A 33 -8.65 6.85 20.62
N ASN A 34 -8.68 5.56 20.97
CA ASN A 34 -8.60 5.05 22.35
C ASN A 34 -9.66 5.63 23.31
N GLY A 35 -10.83 6.07 22.79
CA GLY A 35 -11.90 6.64 23.58
C GLY A 35 -11.54 7.95 24.30
N LYS A 36 -10.60 8.71 23.78
CA LYS A 36 -10.12 9.96 24.39
C LYS A 36 -10.08 11.09 23.35
N GLU A 37 -10.54 12.27 23.76
CA GLU A 37 -10.33 13.45 22.95
C GLU A 37 -8.83 13.68 22.70
N PRO A 38 -8.44 14.07 21.47
CA PRO A 38 -7.06 14.42 21.19
C PRO A 38 -6.63 15.63 22.02
N PRO A 39 -5.35 15.76 22.38
CA PRO A 39 -4.82 16.97 23.00
C PRO A 39 -5.22 18.22 22.21
N ALA A 40 -5.51 19.32 22.89
CA ALA A 40 -5.97 20.55 22.25
C ALA A 40 -5.02 21.07 21.16
N GLU A 41 -3.72 20.85 21.32
CA GLU A 41 -2.69 21.20 20.34
C GLU A 41 -2.82 20.38 19.04
N ASP A 42 -3.10 19.08 19.17
CA ASP A 42 -3.25 18.17 18.04
C ASP A 42 -4.61 18.40 17.35
N ALA A 43 -5.67 18.64 18.14
CA ALA A 43 -6.97 19.00 17.59
C ALA A 43 -6.91 20.32 16.79
N ALA A 44 -6.14 21.30 17.26
CA ALA A 44 -5.96 22.57 16.57
C ALA A 44 -5.16 22.49 15.26
N LYS A 45 -4.26 21.51 15.15
CA LYS A 45 -3.45 21.26 13.94
C LYS A 45 -4.13 20.27 12.98
N GLY A 46 -5.08 19.49 13.47
CA GLY A 46 -5.76 18.46 12.70
C GLY A 46 -6.59 19.01 11.54
N GLU A 47 -6.53 18.34 10.38
CA GLU A 47 -7.38 18.64 9.23
C GLU A 47 -8.74 17.97 9.40
N VAL A 48 -9.81 18.76 9.49
CA VAL A 48 -11.19 18.23 9.51
C VAL A 48 -11.72 18.09 8.09
N ARG A 49 -12.15 16.88 7.72
CA ARG A 49 -12.66 16.59 6.39
C ARG A 49 -14.01 15.89 6.43
N THR A 50 -14.86 16.22 5.45
CA THR A 50 -16.02 15.39 5.11
C THR A 50 -15.55 14.18 4.29
N MET A 51 -15.84 12.97 4.76
CA MET A 51 -15.46 11.73 4.09
C MET A 51 -16.19 11.59 2.75
N ASP A 52 -15.43 11.31 1.73
CA ASP A 52 -15.91 10.98 0.38
C ASP A 52 -15.13 9.83 -0.26
N CYS A 53 -15.38 9.57 -1.54
CA CYS A 53 -14.76 8.45 -2.24
C CYS A 53 -13.22 8.54 -2.28
N ILE A 54 -12.64 9.75 -2.34
CA ILE A 54 -11.19 9.92 -2.45
C ILE A 54 -10.45 9.68 -1.13
N ASP A 55 -11.14 9.66 -0.01
CA ASP A 55 -10.52 9.36 1.29
C ASP A 55 -10.12 7.89 1.42
N CYS A 56 -10.79 7.01 0.67
CA CYS A 56 -10.43 5.59 0.55
C CYS A 56 -9.75 5.30 -0.79
N HIS A 57 -10.34 5.80 -1.88
CA HIS A 57 -9.88 5.59 -3.25
C HIS A 57 -8.99 6.76 -3.72
N ASN A 58 -7.94 7.08 -3.00
CA ASN A 58 -7.07 8.22 -3.35
C ASN A 58 -6.39 7.99 -4.71
N ARG A 59 -7.12 8.32 -5.79
CA ARG A 59 -6.69 8.12 -7.19
C ARG A 59 -6.75 9.42 -7.95
N PRO A 60 -5.65 10.20 -7.98
CA PRO A 60 -5.51 11.28 -8.95
C PRO A 60 -5.54 10.70 -10.38
N THR A 61 -5.67 11.53 -11.39
CA THR A 61 -5.64 11.13 -12.81
C THR A 61 -4.38 10.33 -13.14
N HIS A 62 -3.23 10.71 -12.60
CA HIS A 62 -2.00 9.92 -12.60
C HIS A 62 -1.94 9.07 -11.33
N ILE A 63 -1.89 7.75 -11.49
CA ILE A 63 -1.76 6.82 -10.36
C ILE A 63 -0.29 6.73 -9.97
N PHE A 64 0.04 7.18 -8.75
CA PHE A 64 1.36 7.01 -8.16
C PHE A 64 1.40 5.66 -7.44
N GLU A 65 2.12 4.72 -8.04
CA GLU A 65 2.26 3.34 -7.54
C GLU A 65 3.33 3.28 -6.46
N LEU A 66 3.17 2.40 -5.47
CA LEU A 66 4.27 2.06 -4.56
C LEU A 66 5.32 1.20 -5.29
N PRO A 67 6.60 1.21 -4.84
CA PRO A 67 7.67 0.44 -5.49
C PRO A 67 7.31 -1.02 -5.76
N LYS A 68 6.73 -1.69 -4.76
CA LYS A 68 6.32 -3.10 -4.84
C LYS A 68 5.29 -3.33 -5.95
N ASP A 69 4.23 -2.52 -5.96
CA ASP A 69 3.13 -2.69 -6.91
C ASP A 69 3.57 -2.39 -8.35
N ALA A 70 4.42 -1.37 -8.52
CA ALA A 70 4.97 -1.00 -9.82
C ALA A 70 5.90 -2.08 -10.37
N VAL A 71 6.74 -2.69 -9.54
CA VAL A 71 7.62 -3.80 -9.94
C VAL A 71 6.80 -5.04 -10.28
N ASP A 72 5.84 -5.44 -9.44
CA ASP A 72 4.96 -6.59 -9.68
C ASP A 72 4.20 -6.43 -11.00
N LYS A 73 3.66 -5.25 -11.27
CA LYS A 73 2.99 -4.93 -12.53
C LYS A 73 3.94 -5.03 -13.73
N ALA A 74 5.17 -4.53 -13.61
CA ALA A 74 6.16 -4.60 -14.68
C ALA A 74 6.57 -6.05 -14.99
N MET A 75 6.70 -6.89 -13.95
CA MET A 75 6.98 -8.32 -14.11
C MET A 75 5.79 -9.06 -14.76
N ASN A 76 4.57 -8.81 -14.30
CA ASN A 76 3.36 -9.41 -14.86
C ASN A 76 3.13 -9.02 -16.34
N LEU A 77 3.56 -7.84 -16.74
CA LEU A 77 3.52 -7.36 -18.13
C LEU A 77 4.73 -7.80 -18.97
N GLY A 78 5.66 -8.59 -18.41
CA GLY A 78 6.86 -9.06 -19.09
C GLY A 78 7.89 -7.95 -19.39
N ARG A 79 7.80 -6.78 -18.77
CA ARG A 79 8.78 -5.69 -18.93
C ARG A 79 10.05 -5.94 -18.11
N ILE A 80 9.94 -6.70 -17.04
CA ILE A 80 11.05 -7.23 -16.27
C ILE A 80 10.96 -8.74 -16.35
N ASP A 81 12.06 -9.39 -16.79
CA ASP A 81 12.16 -10.85 -16.88
C ASP A 81 12.13 -11.47 -15.48
N SER A 82 11.01 -12.15 -15.14
CA SER A 82 10.82 -12.81 -13.85
C SER A 82 11.76 -13.98 -13.58
N THR A 83 12.48 -14.46 -14.61
CA THR A 83 13.47 -15.54 -14.48
C THR A 83 14.85 -15.05 -14.00
N LEU A 84 15.02 -13.73 -13.86
CA LEU A 84 16.22 -13.13 -13.26
C LEU A 84 16.22 -13.36 -11.74
N PRO A 85 17.27 -14.00 -11.17
CA PRO A 85 17.29 -14.32 -9.74
C PRO A 85 17.13 -13.09 -8.86
N PHE A 86 16.14 -13.13 -7.97
CA PHE A 86 15.84 -12.08 -6.98
C PHE A 86 15.60 -10.68 -7.55
N ILE A 87 15.30 -10.55 -8.86
CA ILE A 87 15.09 -9.25 -9.52
C ILE A 87 13.99 -8.43 -8.82
N ARG A 88 12.88 -9.06 -8.40
CA ARG A 88 11.82 -8.38 -7.67
C ARG A 88 12.35 -7.72 -6.41
N LYS A 89 13.10 -8.46 -5.60
CA LYS A 89 13.66 -7.97 -4.33
C LYS A 89 14.57 -6.77 -4.56
N VAL A 90 15.57 -6.93 -5.43
CA VAL A 90 16.58 -5.87 -5.64
C VAL A 90 15.98 -4.63 -6.31
N ALA A 91 15.00 -4.80 -7.22
CA ALA A 91 14.31 -3.67 -7.83
C ALA A 91 13.48 -2.86 -6.82
N VAL A 92 12.72 -3.55 -5.94
CA VAL A 92 11.95 -2.89 -4.89
C VAL A 92 12.87 -2.17 -3.90
N GLU A 93 13.97 -2.80 -3.46
CA GLU A 93 14.97 -2.18 -2.59
C GLU A 93 15.58 -0.92 -3.24
N ALA A 94 16.02 -1.02 -4.49
CA ALA A 94 16.61 0.09 -5.23
C ALA A 94 15.66 1.29 -5.34
N LEU A 95 14.38 1.03 -5.61
CA LEU A 95 13.36 2.07 -5.68
C LEU A 95 13.05 2.68 -4.30
N THR A 96 12.91 1.84 -3.26
CA THR A 96 12.59 2.30 -1.91
C THR A 96 13.70 3.20 -1.33
N GLU A 97 14.95 2.91 -1.66
CA GLU A 97 16.12 3.70 -1.26
C GLU A 97 16.28 5.00 -2.06
N SER A 98 15.50 5.20 -3.13
CA SER A 98 15.55 6.35 -4.03
C SER A 98 14.34 7.25 -3.80
N VAL A 99 14.56 8.37 -3.12
CA VAL A 99 13.49 9.21 -2.53
C VAL A 99 13.41 10.63 -3.09
N GLY A 100 14.00 10.88 -4.23
CA GLY A 100 13.99 12.21 -4.88
C GLY A 100 15.34 12.93 -4.81
N GLU A 101 16.42 12.21 -4.58
CA GLU A 101 17.77 12.80 -4.50
C GLU A 101 18.45 12.84 -5.88
N LYS A 102 19.37 13.80 -6.00
CA LYS A 102 20.22 13.88 -7.21
C LYS A 102 21.05 12.60 -7.35
N GLY A 103 20.95 11.95 -8.50
CA GLY A 103 21.70 10.73 -8.79
C GLY A 103 20.97 9.42 -8.45
N ASP A 104 19.70 9.48 -8.03
CA ASP A 104 18.91 8.30 -7.75
C ASP A 104 18.83 7.33 -8.93
N LEU A 105 18.74 7.83 -10.17
CA LEU A 105 18.73 6.96 -11.36
C LEU A 105 20.01 6.13 -11.48
N ASP A 106 21.17 6.75 -11.22
CA ASP A 106 22.46 6.04 -11.23
C ASP A 106 22.57 5.08 -10.04
N LYS A 107 22.02 5.45 -8.88
CA LYS A 107 21.97 4.60 -7.70
C LYS A 107 21.14 3.34 -7.98
N ILE A 108 19.96 3.49 -8.60
CA ILE A 108 19.09 2.38 -9.03
C ILE A 108 19.86 1.44 -9.98
N ALA A 109 20.49 2.00 -11.01
CA ALA A 109 21.23 1.20 -11.99
C ALA A 109 22.36 0.41 -11.31
N ARG A 110 23.20 1.08 -10.51
CA ARG A 110 24.29 0.44 -9.77
C ARG A 110 23.81 -0.64 -8.82
N ARG A 111 22.71 -0.40 -8.10
CA ARG A 111 22.15 -1.38 -7.14
C ARG A 111 21.76 -2.68 -7.83
N VAL A 112 21.06 -2.59 -8.97
CA VAL A 112 20.63 -3.77 -9.73
C VAL A 112 21.83 -4.45 -10.40
N GLU A 113 22.73 -3.68 -11.04
CA GLU A 113 23.92 -4.23 -11.71
C GLU A 113 24.85 -4.94 -10.73
N SER A 114 25.17 -4.33 -9.58
CA SER A 114 26.02 -4.92 -8.53
C SER A 114 25.44 -6.23 -8.01
N HIS A 115 24.12 -6.31 -7.83
CA HIS A 115 23.47 -7.55 -7.40
C HIS A 115 23.81 -8.73 -8.33
N PHE A 116 23.71 -8.54 -9.64
CA PHE A 116 24.03 -9.61 -10.59
C PHE A 116 25.53 -9.85 -10.72
N LYS A 117 26.34 -8.78 -10.69
CA LYS A 117 27.80 -8.90 -10.78
C LYS A 117 28.41 -9.67 -9.61
N GLU A 118 27.89 -9.44 -8.40
CA GLU A 118 28.43 -10.04 -7.18
C GLU A 118 27.86 -11.43 -6.89
N ASN A 119 26.56 -11.64 -7.15
CA ASN A 119 25.89 -12.87 -6.74
C ASN A 119 25.57 -13.83 -7.90
N TYR A 120 25.46 -13.30 -9.13
CA TYR A 120 25.03 -14.08 -10.32
C TYR A 120 25.81 -13.70 -11.58
N PRO A 121 27.18 -13.70 -11.57
CA PRO A 121 27.98 -13.26 -12.72
C PRO A 121 27.70 -14.05 -14.00
N GLN A 122 27.43 -15.36 -13.89
CA GLN A 122 27.05 -16.18 -15.03
C GLN A 122 25.70 -15.82 -15.64
N VAL A 123 24.75 -15.33 -14.81
CA VAL A 123 23.45 -14.81 -15.31
C VAL A 123 23.65 -13.48 -15.99
N LEU A 124 24.49 -12.62 -15.43
CA LEU A 124 24.85 -11.34 -16.04
C LEU A 124 25.50 -11.54 -17.41
N GLU A 125 26.40 -12.50 -17.56
CA GLU A 125 27.04 -12.85 -18.83
C GLU A 125 26.02 -13.39 -19.86
N ALA A 126 25.20 -14.38 -19.46
CA ALA A 126 24.26 -15.07 -20.34
C ALA A 126 23.02 -14.22 -20.70
N LYS A 127 22.58 -13.31 -19.81
CA LYS A 127 21.35 -12.53 -19.92
C LYS A 127 21.59 -11.02 -19.75
N SER A 128 22.74 -10.49 -20.17
CA SER A 128 23.09 -9.07 -20.02
C SER A 128 22.02 -8.12 -20.57
N GLY A 129 21.40 -8.48 -21.70
CA GLY A 129 20.29 -7.72 -22.29
C GLY A 129 19.05 -7.66 -21.39
N ALA A 130 18.68 -8.78 -20.76
CA ALA A 130 17.54 -8.83 -19.84
C ALA A 130 17.80 -8.03 -18.56
N VAL A 131 19.03 -8.09 -18.03
CA VAL A 131 19.44 -7.28 -16.87
C VAL A 131 19.40 -5.79 -17.21
N LYS A 132 19.90 -5.40 -18.39
CA LYS A 132 19.82 -4.01 -18.85
C LYS A 132 18.37 -3.55 -18.99
N THR A 133 17.51 -4.35 -19.63
CA THR A 133 16.08 -4.03 -19.78
C THR A 133 15.41 -3.88 -18.42
N ALA A 134 15.74 -4.72 -17.43
CA ALA A 134 15.23 -4.61 -16.09
C ALA A 134 15.68 -3.28 -15.43
N ILE A 135 16.94 -2.88 -15.56
CA ILE A 135 17.44 -1.59 -15.05
C ILE A 135 16.68 -0.42 -15.70
N ASP A 136 16.53 -0.45 -17.02
CA ASP A 136 15.82 0.61 -17.77
C ASP A 136 14.36 0.73 -17.30
N GLU A 137 13.66 -0.39 -17.08
CA GLU A 137 12.28 -0.38 -16.58
C GLU A 137 12.21 0.08 -15.12
N VAL A 138 13.13 -0.33 -14.23
CA VAL A 138 13.14 0.14 -12.82
C VAL A 138 13.38 1.66 -12.78
N GLN A 139 14.27 2.19 -13.62
CA GLN A 139 14.44 3.64 -13.74
C GLN A 139 13.19 4.33 -14.32
N ALA A 140 12.47 3.70 -15.25
CA ALA A 140 11.22 4.21 -15.80
C ALA A 140 10.10 4.23 -14.74
N ILE A 141 10.05 3.21 -13.88
CA ILE A 141 9.16 3.18 -12.70
C ILE A 141 9.43 4.39 -11.79
N TYR A 142 10.70 4.64 -11.47
CA TYR A 142 11.08 5.81 -10.66
C TYR A 142 10.61 7.12 -11.31
N LYS A 143 10.92 7.35 -12.58
CA LYS A 143 10.61 8.60 -13.32
C LYS A 143 9.12 8.91 -13.39
N ARG A 144 8.22 7.91 -13.35
CA ARG A 144 6.77 8.12 -13.41
C ARG A 144 6.11 8.24 -12.05
N ASN A 145 6.86 8.03 -10.96
CA ASN A 145 6.28 8.05 -9.59
C ASN A 145 6.95 9.04 -8.65
N VAL A 146 8.14 9.52 -8.97
CA VAL A 146 8.91 10.44 -8.11
C VAL A 146 9.23 11.72 -8.87
N PHE A 147 8.79 12.86 -8.34
CA PHE A 147 8.95 14.20 -8.93
C PHE A 147 9.48 15.16 -7.85
N PRO A 148 10.80 15.21 -7.65
CA PRO A 148 11.42 15.99 -6.57
C PRO A 148 11.07 17.48 -6.60
N GLU A 149 10.96 18.05 -7.80
CA GLU A 149 10.60 19.46 -8.02
C GLU A 149 9.16 19.79 -7.59
N MET A 150 8.31 18.79 -7.41
CA MET A 150 6.94 18.90 -6.93
C MET A 150 6.78 18.37 -5.51
N ASP A 151 7.88 17.99 -4.83
CA ASP A 151 7.91 17.29 -3.54
C ASP A 151 7.08 15.99 -3.54
N LEU A 152 7.00 15.34 -4.70
CA LEU A 152 6.32 14.05 -4.87
C LEU A 152 7.31 12.90 -4.76
N LYS A 153 7.08 12.04 -3.79
CA LYS A 153 7.87 10.83 -3.52
C LYS A 153 6.96 9.64 -3.24
N TRP A 154 7.55 8.49 -3.04
CA TRP A 154 6.80 7.30 -2.65
C TRP A 154 5.88 7.56 -1.47
N GLY A 155 4.60 7.21 -1.61
CA GLY A 155 3.62 7.38 -0.53
C GLY A 155 3.02 8.78 -0.39
N THR A 156 3.35 9.76 -1.23
CA THR A 156 2.70 11.08 -1.18
C THR A 156 1.19 10.97 -1.42
N TYR A 157 0.77 10.08 -2.31
CA TYR A 157 -0.65 9.77 -2.55
C TYR A 157 -0.92 8.30 -2.25
N MET A 158 -1.33 8.02 -1.01
CA MET A 158 -1.63 6.66 -0.56
C MET A 158 -2.99 6.19 -1.07
N ASN A 159 -3.05 4.93 -1.50
CA ASN A 159 -4.32 4.24 -1.73
C ASN A 159 -4.73 3.50 -0.45
N ASN A 160 -5.87 3.86 0.10
CA ASN A 160 -6.34 3.36 1.38
C ASN A 160 -7.43 2.27 1.25
N ILE A 161 -7.57 1.64 0.08
CA ILE A 161 -8.58 0.57 -0.15
C ILE A 161 -8.24 -0.70 0.63
N SER A 162 -6.97 -0.99 0.86
CA SER A 162 -6.51 -2.18 1.60
C SER A 162 -5.85 -1.80 2.92
N HIS A 163 -5.37 -2.80 3.66
CA HIS A 163 -4.61 -2.64 4.89
C HIS A 163 -3.27 -3.41 4.84
N ILE A 164 -2.75 -3.65 3.62
CA ILE A 164 -1.50 -4.40 3.41
C ILE A 164 -0.28 -3.47 3.49
N ASP A 165 -0.35 -2.35 2.77
CA ASP A 165 0.77 -1.39 2.66
C ASP A 165 0.58 -0.16 3.54
N THR A 166 -0.66 0.11 3.95
CA THR A 166 -1.08 1.19 4.83
C THR A 166 -2.13 0.66 5.77
N PRO A 167 -2.44 1.33 6.89
CA PRO A 167 -3.59 0.96 7.71
C PRO A 167 -4.91 0.92 6.91
N GLY A 168 -5.03 1.69 5.83
CA GLY A 168 -6.19 1.68 4.96
C GLY A 168 -7.51 1.87 5.70
N CYS A 169 -8.40 0.88 5.61
CA CYS A 169 -9.68 0.89 6.34
C CYS A 169 -9.49 0.89 7.86
N PHE A 170 -8.38 0.31 8.34
CA PHE A 170 -8.05 0.25 9.77
C PHE A 170 -7.57 1.59 10.35
N ARG A 171 -7.49 2.65 9.56
CA ARG A 171 -7.33 4.02 10.10
C ARG A 171 -8.49 4.43 11.02
N CYS A 172 -9.68 3.83 10.80
CA CYS A 172 -10.88 4.07 11.60
C CYS A 172 -11.51 2.77 12.10
N HIS A 173 -11.45 1.67 11.31
CA HIS A 173 -11.99 0.35 11.64
C HIS A 173 -10.96 -0.50 12.38
N ASP A 174 -10.39 0.02 13.46
CA ASP A 174 -9.30 -0.58 14.24
C ASP A 174 -9.75 -1.15 15.60
N GLY A 175 -11.03 -1.01 15.90
CA GLY A 175 -11.59 -1.39 17.20
C GLY A 175 -11.21 -0.45 18.36
N ASN A 176 -10.37 0.58 18.10
CA ASN A 176 -9.91 1.52 19.13
C ASN A 176 -10.66 2.86 19.08
N HIS A 177 -11.33 3.17 17.97
CA HIS A 177 -12.19 4.35 17.89
C HIS A 177 -13.50 4.11 18.61
N THR A 178 -13.63 4.69 19.81
CA THR A 178 -14.80 4.53 20.67
C THR A 178 -15.38 5.87 21.09
N THR A 179 -16.65 5.88 21.48
CA THR A 179 -17.26 7.03 22.16
C THR A 179 -16.59 7.29 23.50
N LEU A 180 -16.65 8.50 24.03
CA LEU A 180 -16.04 8.86 25.33
C LEU A 180 -16.55 8.00 26.50
N ASP A 181 -17.81 7.59 26.44
CA ASP A 181 -18.43 6.70 27.44
C ASP A 181 -18.14 5.21 27.19
N GLY A 182 -17.44 4.88 26.10
CA GLY A 182 -17.11 3.51 25.69
C GLY A 182 -18.31 2.68 25.24
N SER A 183 -19.50 3.28 25.09
CA SER A 183 -20.72 2.54 24.75
C SER A 183 -20.78 2.08 23.30
N LYS A 184 -20.05 2.73 22.40
CA LYS A 184 -20.00 2.39 20.98
C LYS A 184 -18.55 2.39 20.48
N THR A 185 -18.29 1.48 19.54
CA THR A 185 -16.98 1.34 18.90
C THR A 185 -17.17 1.25 17.38
N ILE A 186 -16.26 1.82 16.60
CA ILE A 186 -16.20 1.56 15.16
C ILE A 186 -15.74 0.11 14.99
N SER A 187 -16.59 -0.71 14.36
CA SER A 187 -16.34 -2.16 14.25
C SER A 187 -15.11 -2.45 13.39
N GLN A 188 -14.32 -3.43 13.85
CA GLN A 188 -13.16 -4.00 13.12
C GLN A 188 -13.53 -5.32 12.41
N ASP A 189 -14.80 -5.66 12.32
CA ASP A 189 -15.25 -6.92 11.72
C ASP A 189 -14.80 -7.03 10.26
N CYS A 190 -14.04 -8.08 9.96
CA CYS A 190 -13.50 -8.33 8.60
C CYS A 190 -14.60 -8.41 7.54
N THR A 191 -15.79 -8.90 7.92
CA THR A 191 -16.92 -9.10 7.00
C THR A 191 -17.60 -7.81 6.55
N LEU A 192 -17.25 -6.66 7.15
CA LEU A 192 -17.74 -5.35 6.69
C LEU A 192 -17.21 -4.96 5.30
N CYS A 193 -16.03 -5.46 4.93
CA CYS A 193 -15.33 -5.05 3.71
C CYS A 193 -15.18 -6.18 2.70
N HIS A 194 -15.08 -7.43 3.14
CA HIS A 194 -14.91 -8.61 2.30
C HIS A 194 -15.35 -9.88 3.03
N SER A 195 -15.56 -10.95 2.28
CA SER A 195 -15.78 -12.28 2.85
C SER A 195 -14.45 -12.98 3.10
N VAL A 196 -14.24 -13.50 4.30
CA VAL A 196 -13.10 -14.34 4.63
C VAL A 196 -13.41 -15.74 4.12
N LEU A 197 -12.66 -16.21 3.11
CA LEU A 197 -12.88 -17.52 2.51
C LEU A 197 -12.17 -18.65 3.26
N ALA A 198 -10.99 -18.37 3.83
CA ALA A 198 -10.19 -19.29 4.64
C ALA A 198 -9.33 -18.53 5.62
N MET A 199 -9.06 -19.06 6.80
CA MET A 199 -8.20 -18.48 7.81
C MET A 199 -7.42 -19.59 8.51
N GLU A 200 -6.08 -19.53 8.45
CA GLU A 200 -5.16 -20.49 9.09
C GLU A 200 -5.41 -21.97 8.70
N GLU A 201 -6.02 -22.21 7.56
CA GLU A 201 -6.28 -23.54 7.02
C GLU A 201 -5.17 -23.94 6.04
N THR A 202 -4.63 -25.15 6.19
CA THR A 202 -3.54 -25.66 5.33
C THR A 202 -4.03 -25.93 3.91
N ASN A 203 -5.23 -26.53 3.76
CA ASN A 203 -5.85 -26.88 2.48
C ASN A 203 -7.35 -26.55 2.53
N PRO A 204 -7.74 -25.28 2.40
CA PRO A 204 -9.14 -24.91 2.48
C PRO A 204 -9.94 -25.43 1.28
N ASP A 205 -11.02 -26.15 1.54
CA ASP A 205 -11.91 -26.74 0.52
C ASP A 205 -12.44 -25.67 -0.47
N VAL A 206 -12.60 -24.44 -0.03
CA VAL A 206 -13.05 -23.33 -0.87
C VAL A 206 -12.07 -23.05 -2.02
N LEU A 207 -10.76 -23.18 -1.81
CA LEU A 207 -9.76 -23.00 -2.87
C LEU A 207 -9.80 -24.12 -3.90
N ALA A 208 -10.03 -25.37 -3.45
CA ALA A 208 -10.24 -26.50 -4.35
C ALA A 208 -11.52 -26.31 -5.19
N ASN A 209 -12.62 -25.86 -4.57
CA ASN A 209 -13.88 -25.56 -5.24
C ASN A 209 -13.78 -24.41 -6.26
N LEU A 210 -12.86 -23.46 -6.05
CA LEU A 210 -12.55 -22.37 -6.97
C LEU A 210 -11.55 -22.76 -8.07
N GLY A 211 -11.06 -24.03 -8.07
CA GLY A 211 -10.03 -24.51 -8.99
C GLY A 211 -8.63 -23.98 -8.70
N ILE A 212 -8.39 -23.46 -7.50
CA ILE A 212 -7.08 -22.98 -7.03
C ILE A 212 -6.47 -24.12 -6.20
N LEU A 213 -5.53 -24.86 -6.81
CA LEU A 213 -4.82 -25.91 -6.09
C LEU A 213 -3.73 -25.33 -5.18
N PRO A 214 -3.53 -25.91 -4.00
CA PRO A 214 -2.40 -25.58 -3.14
C PRO A 214 -1.06 -25.79 -3.89
N PRO A 215 -0.01 -25.00 -3.59
CA PRO A 215 1.29 -25.14 -4.27
C PRO A 215 1.92 -26.54 -4.21
N SER A 216 1.63 -27.30 -3.16
CA SER A 216 2.11 -28.69 -2.96
C SER A 216 1.50 -29.68 -3.97
N GLU A 217 0.32 -29.41 -4.51
CA GLU A 217 -0.32 -30.31 -5.49
C GLU A 217 0.00 -29.92 -6.94
N GLN A 218 0.44 -28.70 -7.19
CA GLN A 218 0.91 -28.26 -8.51
C GLN A 218 2.26 -28.89 -8.89
N LEU A 219 3.05 -29.34 -7.91
CA LEU A 219 4.36 -29.96 -8.12
C LEU A 219 4.30 -31.48 -8.39
N SER A 220 3.16 -32.12 -8.15
CA SER A 220 3.01 -33.59 -8.34
C SER A 220 2.42 -33.98 -9.70
N SER A 221 2.08 -33.02 -10.56
CA SER A 221 1.43 -33.21 -11.87
C SER A 221 2.32 -32.89 -13.08
N GLN A 222 3.66 -32.80 -12.88
CA GLN A 222 4.63 -32.67 -13.99
C GLN A 222 5.50 -33.91 -14.15
#